data_3c83f3af7935b249e564f1dcc82f1cb9
#
_entry.id   3c83f3af7935b249e564f1dcc82f1cb9
#
_cell.length_a   1.000
_cell.length_b   1.000
_cell.length_c   1.000
_cell.angle_alpha   90.00
_cell.angle_beta   90.00
_cell.angle_gamma   90.00
#
_symmetry.space_group_name_H-M   'P 1'
#
loop_
_entity.id
_entity.type
_entity.pdbx_description
1 polymer ?
#
loop_
_entity_poly.entity_id
_entity_poly.type
_entity_poly.pdbx_seq_one_letter_code
_entity_poly.pdbx_strand_id
1 'polypeptide(L)'
;EADLARIEQETLAATLETAYTDPDFRAFADLYDRGRTDNTAGDAILDLYHFTRALPHPAASLNTFAEMWQQDAPPQETAWGKELLGIALARAQGAKTLLESGAAIAARDEKADAAYTAVMQDDAARVGNLCHWLAEGDWDKCLAALDTVFAGWRRAGAVKGGKDANQAASAASELRDRAKKQMESLRKDALLCTADEFAADRRRAAPLVAALVRATQ
;
A
#
# COMPACT_ATOMS: atom_id res chain seq x y z
N GLU A 1 6.33 -37.36 0.73
CA GLU A 1 5.70 -36.08 1.07
C GLU A 1 5.37 -35.96 2.57
N ALA A 2 4.73 -36.98 3.20
CA ALA A 2 4.41 -36.95 4.63
C ALA A 2 5.67 -36.86 5.52
N ASP A 3 6.75 -37.52 5.16
CA ASP A 3 8.02 -37.47 5.92
C ASP A 3 8.70 -36.11 5.82
N LEU A 4 8.61 -35.42 4.68
CA LEU A 4 9.16 -34.06 4.53
C LEU A 4 8.39 -33.07 5.38
N ALA A 5 7.07 -33.13 5.36
CA ALA A 5 6.24 -32.24 6.20
C ALA A 5 6.49 -32.46 7.69
N ARG A 6 6.72 -33.72 8.12
CA ARG A 6 7.06 -34.02 9.51
C ARG A 6 8.43 -33.45 9.89
N ILE A 7 9.45 -33.63 9.05
CA ILE A 7 10.81 -33.08 9.29
C ILE A 7 10.75 -31.55 9.36
N GLU A 8 9.98 -30.92 8.47
CA GLU A 8 9.81 -29.46 8.45
C GLU A 8 9.17 -28.95 9.74
N GLN A 9 8.13 -29.61 10.24
CA GLN A 9 7.48 -29.28 11.50
C GLN A 9 8.38 -29.49 12.74
N GLU A 10 9.13 -30.60 12.79
CA GLU A 10 10.09 -30.87 13.86
C GLU A 10 11.23 -29.83 13.85
N THR A 11 11.72 -29.45 12.67
CA THR A 11 12.75 -28.42 12.50
C THR A 11 12.23 -27.06 12.94
N LEU A 12 11.00 -26.70 12.49
CA LEU A 12 10.36 -25.44 12.89
C LEU A 12 10.19 -25.35 14.42
N ALA A 13 9.73 -26.43 15.07
CA ALA A 13 9.59 -26.42 16.53
C ALA A 13 10.93 -26.17 17.25
N ALA A 14 11.99 -26.84 16.85
CA ALA A 14 13.33 -26.60 17.40
C ALA A 14 13.86 -25.18 17.11
N THR A 15 13.59 -24.67 15.92
CA THR A 15 13.92 -23.29 15.52
C THR A 15 13.20 -22.27 16.41
N LEU A 16 11.90 -22.47 16.64
CA LEU A 16 11.09 -21.57 17.48
C LEU A 16 11.57 -21.58 18.94
N GLU A 17 11.89 -22.75 19.52
CA GLU A 17 12.46 -22.82 20.86
C GLU A 17 13.74 -21.96 21.00
N THR A 18 14.60 -22.00 19.98
CA THR A 18 15.82 -21.17 19.94
C THR A 18 15.50 -19.71 19.71
N ALA A 19 14.64 -19.38 18.73
CA ALA A 19 14.27 -18.03 18.37
C ALA A 19 13.61 -17.27 19.53
N TYR A 20 12.76 -17.92 20.32
CA TYR A 20 12.12 -17.31 21.50
C TYR A 20 13.10 -16.98 22.63
N THR A 21 14.38 -17.38 22.56
CA THR A 21 15.41 -16.88 23.48
C THR A 21 15.85 -15.45 23.11
N ASP A 22 15.69 -15.04 21.85
CA ASP A 22 15.98 -13.68 21.36
C ASP A 22 14.85 -12.71 21.75
N PRO A 23 15.12 -11.63 22.51
CA PRO A 23 14.09 -10.65 22.89
C PRO A 23 13.47 -9.94 21.69
N ASP A 24 14.22 -9.71 20.61
CA ASP A 24 13.69 -9.06 19.39
C ASP A 24 12.74 -10.00 18.65
N PHE A 25 13.03 -11.30 18.63
CA PHE A 25 12.10 -12.28 18.06
C PHE A 25 10.81 -12.38 18.87
N ARG A 26 10.90 -12.36 20.21
CA ARG A 26 9.69 -12.32 21.06
C ARG A 26 8.84 -11.09 20.77
N ALA A 27 9.48 -9.92 20.65
CA ALA A 27 8.78 -8.68 20.30
C ALA A 27 8.13 -8.75 18.89
N PHE A 28 8.79 -9.41 17.93
CA PHE A 28 8.22 -9.70 16.61
C PHE A 28 6.98 -10.60 16.75
N ALA A 29 7.08 -11.72 17.44
CA ALA A 29 5.99 -12.66 17.64
C ALA A 29 4.79 -11.98 18.34
N ASP A 30 5.02 -11.24 19.43
CA ASP A 30 3.98 -10.50 20.14
C ASP A 30 3.24 -9.49 19.26
N LEU A 31 3.96 -8.85 18.32
CA LEU A 31 3.38 -7.90 17.37
C LEU A 31 2.57 -8.60 16.29
N TYR A 32 3.06 -9.74 15.80
CA TYR A 32 2.50 -10.48 14.68
C TYR A 32 1.30 -11.35 15.11
N ASP A 33 1.36 -11.94 16.30
CA ASP A 33 0.34 -12.85 16.82
C ASP A 33 -0.89 -12.19 17.44
N ARG A 34 -1.02 -10.87 17.44
CA ARG A 34 -2.12 -10.08 18.04
C ARG A 34 -3.47 -10.79 18.07
N GLY A 35 -3.62 -11.77 18.99
CA GLY A 35 -4.88 -12.49 19.26
C GLY A 35 -5.22 -13.62 18.28
N ARG A 36 -4.26 -14.11 17.52
CA ARG A 36 -4.33 -15.36 16.73
C ARG A 36 -3.44 -16.43 17.38
N THR A 37 -3.77 -17.68 17.13
CA THR A 37 -3.09 -18.87 17.68
C THR A 37 -1.57 -18.84 17.48
N ASP A 38 -0.81 -19.44 18.41
CA ASP A 38 0.68 -19.49 18.53
C ASP A 38 1.50 -19.91 17.29
N ASN A 39 0.88 -20.08 16.13
CA ASN A 39 1.53 -20.54 14.92
C ASN A 39 1.93 -19.43 13.93
N THR A 40 1.48 -18.18 14.15
CA THR A 40 1.63 -17.12 13.12
C THR A 40 3.08 -16.72 12.90
N ALA A 41 3.90 -16.68 13.96
CA ALA A 41 5.34 -16.43 13.83
C ALA A 41 6.07 -17.59 13.14
N GLY A 42 5.65 -18.84 13.40
CA GLY A 42 6.15 -20.02 12.71
C GLY A 42 5.79 -20.01 11.22
N ASP A 43 4.56 -19.64 10.88
CA ASP A 43 4.12 -19.50 9.49
C ASP A 43 4.95 -18.43 8.76
N ALA A 44 5.27 -17.31 9.41
CA ALA A 44 6.12 -16.26 8.83
C ALA A 44 7.56 -16.76 8.54
N ILE A 45 8.13 -17.61 9.41
CA ILE A 45 9.45 -18.25 9.18
C ILE A 45 9.35 -19.18 7.95
N LEU A 46 8.32 -20.02 7.89
CA LEU A 46 8.14 -20.97 6.78
C LEU A 46 7.90 -20.24 5.45
N ASP A 47 7.04 -19.23 5.44
CA ASP A 47 6.75 -18.44 4.25
C ASP A 47 8.03 -17.77 3.71
N LEU A 48 8.82 -17.16 4.61
CA LEU A 48 10.08 -16.53 4.24
C LEU A 48 11.11 -17.58 3.77
N TYR A 49 11.18 -18.73 4.42
CA TYR A 49 12.04 -19.84 4.02
C TYR A 49 11.67 -20.37 2.63
N HIS A 50 10.40 -20.67 2.38
CA HIS A 50 9.92 -21.15 1.09
C HIS A 50 10.14 -20.13 -0.03
N PHE A 51 9.85 -18.85 0.25
CA PHE A 51 10.11 -17.76 -0.69
C PHE A 51 11.58 -17.66 -1.06
N THR A 52 12.47 -17.67 -0.07
CA THR A 52 13.90 -17.48 -0.32
C THR A 52 14.55 -18.69 -1.00
N ARG A 53 14.08 -19.90 -0.75
CA ARG A 53 14.55 -21.10 -1.48
C ARG A 53 14.33 -21.06 -2.99
N ALA A 54 13.37 -20.26 -3.46
CA ALA A 54 13.16 -20.05 -4.89
C ALA A 54 14.17 -19.06 -5.51
N LEU A 55 14.98 -18.38 -4.69
CA LEU A 55 15.97 -17.40 -5.15
C LEU A 55 17.33 -18.06 -5.41
N PRO A 56 18.16 -17.52 -6.35
CA PRO A 56 19.47 -18.06 -6.69
C PRO A 56 20.45 -18.18 -5.50
N HIS A 57 20.35 -17.26 -4.53
CA HIS A 57 21.23 -17.18 -3.37
C HIS A 57 20.41 -16.92 -2.08
N PRO A 58 19.76 -17.96 -1.51
CA PRO A 58 18.80 -17.81 -0.40
C PRO A 58 19.37 -17.06 0.80
N ALA A 59 20.52 -17.49 1.33
CA ALA A 59 21.13 -16.88 2.51
C ALA A 59 21.56 -15.41 2.27
N ALA A 60 22.13 -15.11 1.10
CA ALA A 60 22.51 -13.75 0.74
C ALA A 60 21.26 -12.85 0.60
N SER A 61 20.18 -13.38 0.03
CA SER A 61 18.91 -12.66 -0.10
C SER A 61 18.29 -12.32 1.26
N LEU A 62 18.31 -13.27 2.21
CA LEU A 62 17.85 -13.05 3.59
C LEU A 62 18.62 -11.92 4.27
N ASN A 63 19.97 -11.93 4.16
CA ASN A 63 20.79 -10.87 4.71
C ASN A 63 20.49 -9.51 4.07
N THR A 64 20.34 -9.48 2.74
CA THR A 64 19.96 -8.25 2.03
C THR A 64 18.62 -7.71 2.52
N PHE A 65 17.62 -8.56 2.79
CA PHE A 65 16.32 -8.10 3.33
C PHE A 65 16.48 -7.45 4.71
N ALA A 66 17.30 -8.03 5.60
CA ALA A 66 17.57 -7.42 6.91
C ALA A 66 18.34 -6.09 6.77
N GLU A 67 19.35 -6.02 5.90
CA GLU A 67 20.15 -4.82 5.66
C GLU A 67 19.32 -3.65 5.09
N MET A 68 18.35 -3.94 4.21
CA MET A 68 17.46 -2.93 3.65
C MET A 68 16.68 -2.16 4.73
N TRP A 69 16.32 -2.79 5.85
CA TRP A 69 15.63 -2.15 6.98
C TRP A 69 16.57 -1.33 7.86
N GLN A 70 17.87 -1.57 7.80
CA GLN A 70 18.88 -0.85 8.60
C GLN A 70 19.37 0.43 7.90
N GLN A 71 19.09 0.62 6.61
CA GLN A 71 19.53 1.81 5.86
C GLN A 71 18.89 3.08 6.41
N ASP A 72 19.71 4.03 6.87
CA ASP A 72 19.26 5.35 7.30
C ASP A 72 19.19 6.32 6.11
N ALA A 73 18.15 6.16 5.31
CA ALA A 73 17.90 6.93 4.11
C ALA A 73 16.47 7.51 4.11
N PRO A 74 16.22 8.64 3.43
CA PRO A 74 14.89 9.17 3.22
C PRO A 74 13.97 8.13 2.55
N PRO A 75 12.64 8.17 2.78
CA PRO A 75 11.72 7.15 2.25
C PRO A 75 11.90 6.90 0.75
N GLN A 76 11.97 7.95 -0.05
CA GLN A 76 12.08 7.88 -1.52
C GLN A 76 13.40 7.26 -2.02
N GLU A 77 14.44 7.18 -1.19
CA GLU A 77 15.71 6.56 -1.53
C GLU A 77 15.76 5.08 -1.16
N THR A 78 14.87 4.64 -0.25
CA THR A 78 14.76 3.24 0.14
C THR A 78 14.07 2.40 -0.92
N ALA A 79 14.35 1.10 -0.97
CA ALA A 79 13.66 0.16 -1.86
C ALA A 79 12.15 0.14 -1.59
N TRP A 80 11.75 0.14 -0.32
CA TRP A 80 10.36 0.17 0.13
C TRP A 80 9.62 1.43 -0.32
N GLY A 81 10.24 2.60 -0.10
CA GLY A 81 9.65 3.87 -0.48
C GLY A 81 9.44 3.97 -1.98
N LYS A 82 10.37 3.47 -2.79
CA LYS A 82 10.22 3.40 -4.25
C LYS A 82 9.03 2.52 -4.65
N GLU A 83 8.88 1.36 -4.03
CA GLU A 83 7.74 0.47 -4.28
C GLU A 83 6.42 1.12 -3.84
N LEU A 84 6.39 1.75 -2.67
CA LEU A 84 5.21 2.47 -2.19
C LEU A 84 4.81 3.60 -3.14
N LEU A 85 5.77 4.40 -3.61
CA LEU A 85 5.52 5.46 -4.61
C LEU A 85 5.00 4.87 -5.92
N GLY A 86 5.55 3.74 -6.38
CA GLY A 86 5.10 3.04 -7.59
C GLY A 86 3.65 2.55 -7.48
N ILE A 87 3.30 1.91 -6.36
CA ILE A 87 1.93 1.46 -6.07
C ILE A 87 0.97 2.66 -5.99
N ALA A 88 1.37 3.73 -5.28
CA ALA A 88 0.57 4.93 -5.15
C ALA A 88 0.35 5.62 -6.49
N LEU A 89 1.38 5.70 -7.34
CA LEU A 89 1.30 6.26 -8.69
C LEU A 89 0.33 5.47 -9.57
N ALA A 90 0.42 4.14 -9.58
CA ALA A 90 -0.47 3.30 -10.36
C ALA A 90 -1.95 3.49 -9.95
N ARG A 91 -2.23 3.56 -8.64
CA ARG A 91 -3.58 3.83 -8.12
C ARG A 91 -4.07 5.24 -8.48
N ALA A 92 -3.23 6.26 -8.35
CA ALA A 92 -3.58 7.64 -8.71
C ALA A 92 -3.85 7.78 -10.22
N GLN A 93 -3.03 7.18 -11.07
CA GLN A 93 -3.25 7.14 -12.53
C GLN A 93 -4.57 6.46 -12.89
N GLY A 94 -4.89 5.33 -12.24
CA GLY A 94 -6.17 4.66 -12.40
C GLY A 94 -7.35 5.54 -12.01
N ALA A 95 -7.28 6.25 -10.89
CA ALA A 95 -8.30 7.18 -10.45
C ALA A 95 -8.47 8.36 -11.44
N LYS A 96 -7.36 8.93 -11.93
CA LYS A 96 -7.36 9.99 -12.95
C LYS A 96 -8.08 9.52 -14.21
N THR A 97 -7.76 8.35 -14.73
CA THR A 97 -8.40 7.77 -15.93
C THR A 97 -9.90 7.58 -15.74
N LEU A 98 -10.34 7.14 -14.55
CA LEU A 98 -11.77 7.02 -14.22
C LEU A 98 -12.47 8.38 -14.25
N LEU A 99 -11.85 9.43 -13.71
CA LEU A 99 -12.38 10.79 -13.68
C LEU A 99 -12.47 11.38 -15.08
N GLU A 100 -11.44 11.24 -15.90
CA GLU A 100 -11.42 11.71 -17.29
C GLU A 100 -12.47 11.00 -18.14
N SER A 101 -12.59 9.68 -17.98
CA SER A 101 -13.60 8.88 -18.67
C SER A 101 -15.02 9.28 -18.25
N GLY A 102 -15.24 9.49 -16.96
CA GLY A 102 -16.53 9.93 -16.43
C GLY A 102 -16.92 11.34 -16.92
N ALA A 103 -15.97 12.27 -16.95
CA ALA A 103 -16.17 13.61 -17.50
C ALA A 103 -16.55 13.55 -19.00
N ALA A 104 -15.86 12.71 -19.77
CA ALA A 104 -16.16 12.51 -21.20
C ALA A 104 -17.55 11.88 -21.45
N ILE A 105 -18.02 11.01 -20.56
CA ILE A 105 -19.38 10.45 -20.62
C ILE A 105 -20.40 11.53 -20.28
N ALA A 106 -20.18 12.29 -19.19
CA ALA A 106 -21.09 13.34 -18.75
C ALA A 106 -21.26 14.42 -19.82
N ALA A 107 -20.18 14.82 -20.48
CA ALA A 107 -20.18 15.84 -21.54
C ALA A 107 -21.10 15.52 -22.78
N ARG A 108 -21.58 14.27 -22.88
CA ARG A 108 -22.48 13.86 -23.98
C ARG A 108 -23.97 14.12 -23.71
N ASP A 109 -24.32 14.49 -22.49
CA ASP A 109 -25.69 14.78 -22.08
C ASP A 109 -25.74 16.09 -21.31
N GLU A 110 -26.54 17.03 -21.73
CA GLU A 110 -26.62 18.40 -21.19
C GLU A 110 -26.82 18.45 -19.67
N LYS A 111 -27.66 17.54 -19.13
CA LYS A 111 -27.93 17.49 -17.68
C LYS A 111 -26.80 16.87 -16.87
N ALA A 112 -26.15 15.85 -17.43
CA ALA A 112 -25.00 15.23 -16.83
C ALA A 112 -23.78 16.15 -16.91
N ASP A 113 -23.58 16.84 -18.03
CA ASP A 113 -22.52 17.81 -18.25
C ASP A 113 -22.54 18.92 -17.19
N ALA A 114 -23.68 19.56 -17.01
CA ALA A 114 -23.89 20.62 -16.02
C ALA A 114 -23.59 20.18 -14.58
N ALA A 115 -23.79 18.87 -14.25
CA ALA A 115 -23.60 18.35 -12.89
C ALA A 115 -22.20 17.78 -12.62
N TYR A 116 -21.56 17.15 -13.63
CA TYR A 116 -20.40 16.30 -13.40
C TYR A 116 -19.14 16.73 -14.14
N THR A 117 -19.20 17.26 -15.36
CA THR A 117 -18.00 17.46 -16.19
C THR A 117 -16.97 18.35 -15.51
N ALA A 118 -17.36 19.54 -15.10
CA ALA A 118 -16.43 20.50 -14.48
C ALA A 118 -15.81 19.96 -13.17
N VAL A 119 -16.64 19.37 -12.31
CA VAL A 119 -16.16 18.84 -11.02
C VAL A 119 -15.22 17.64 -11.19
N MET A 120 -15.47 16.78 -12.19
CA MET A 120 -14.60 15.64 -12.48
C MET A 120 -13.29 16.07 -13.13
N GLN A 121 -13.29 17.10 -13.97
CA GLN A 121 -12.08 17.70 -14.53
C GLN A 121 -11.21 18.32 -13.44
N ASP A 122 -11.83 19.04 -12.49
CA ASP A 122 -11.14 19.59 -11.33
C ASP A 122 -10.53 18.48 -10.46
N ASP A 123 -11.28 17.40 -10.19
CA ASP A 123 -10.79 16.25 -9.44
C ASP A 123 -9.62 15.58 -10.19
N ALA A 124 -9.74 15.39 -11.52
CA ALA A 124 -8.70 14.81 -12.36
C ALA A 124 -7.42 15.67 -12.37
N ALA A 125 -7.55 16.99 -12.39
CA ALA A 125 -6.42 17.91 -12.34
C ALA A 125 -5.67 17.79 -11.01
N ARG A 126 -6.38 17.72 -9.87
CA ARG A 126 -5.77 17.52 -8.54
C ARG A 126 -5.08 16.16 -8.43
N VAL A 127 -5.73 15.10 -8.90
CA VAL A 127 -5.10 13.76 -8.95
C VAL A 127 -3.92 13.75 -9.91
N GLY A 128 -3.98 14.48 -11.02
CA GLY A 128 -2.86 14.66 -11.95
C GLY A 128 -1.64 15.33 -11.30
N ASN A 129 -1.86 16.32 -10.44
CA ASN A 129 -0.79 16.93 -9.67
C ASN A 129 -0.16 15.93 -8.67
N LEU A 130 -0.97 15.10 -8.01
CA LEU A 130 -0.46 14.02 -7.18
C LEU A 130 0.37 13.02 -8.00
N CYS A 131 -0.10 12.60 -9.18
CA CYS A 131 0.67 11.73 -10.07
C CYS A 131 2.03 12.31 -10.45
N HIS A 132 2.10 13.63 -10.67
CA HIS A 132 3.37 14.31 -10.97
C HIS A 132 4.36 14.15 -9.81
N TRP A 133 3.96 14.47 -8.58
CA TRP A 133 4.86 14.37 -7.42
C TRP A 133 5.23 12.93 -7.07
N LEU A 134 4.31 11.99 -7.28
CA LEU A 134 4.61 10.56 -7.12
C LEU A 134 5.66 10.08 -8.13
N ALA A 135 5.59 10.56 -9.38
CA ALA A 135 6.57 10.23 -10.41
C ALA A 135 7.95 10.88 -10.15
N GLU A 136 7.97 12.10 -9.62
CA GLU A 136 9.20 12.80 -9.22
C GLU A 136 9.82 12.21 -7.94
N GLY A 137 9.06 11.42 -7.17
CA GLY A 137 9.53 10.85 -5.91
C GLY A 137 9.67 11.87 -4.76
N ASP A 138 9.03 13.04 -4.86
CA ASP A 138 9.04 14.05 -3.81
C ASP A 138 8.01 13.69 -2.73
N TRP A 139 8.47 13.00 -1.69
CA TRP A 139 7.63 12.42 -0.65
C TRP A 139 6.72 13.42 0.06
N ASP A 140 7.27 14.57 0.47
CA ASP A 140 6.51 15.59 1.19
C ASP A 140 5.46 16.26 0.29
N LYS A 141 5.80 16.51 -0.98
CA LYS A 141 4.84 17.02 -1.95
C LYS A 141 3.75 16.02 -2.30
N CYS A 142 4.06 14.71 -2.28
CA CYS A 142 3.04 13.67 -2.43
C CYS A 142 2.00 13.75 -1.33
N LEU A 143 2.41 13.91 -0.06
CA LEU A 143 1.49 14.04 1.08
C LEU A 143 0.63 15.31 0.95
N ALA A 144 1.25 16.45 0.68
CA ALA A 144 0.54 17.72 0.49
C ALA A 144 -0.46 17.66 -0.69
N ALA A 145 -0.07 17.02 -1.79
CA ALA A 145 -0.95 16.83 -2.95
C ALA A 145 -2.12 15.89 -2.63
N LEU A 146 -1.89 14.83 -1.86
CA LEU A 146 -2.93 13.90 -1.43
C LEU A 146 -3.97 14.60 -0.54
N ASP A 147 -3.54 15.43 0.40
CA ASP A 147 -4.45 16.24 1.22
C ASP A 147 -5.25 17.24 0.37
N THR A 148 -4.62 17.84 -0.64
CA THR A 148 -5.29 18.74 -1.59
C THR A 148 -6.37 18.02 -2.40
N VAL A 149 -6.14 16.77 -2.81
CA VAL A 149 -7.15 15.93 -3.49
C VAL A 149 -8.40 15.81 -2.62
N PHE A 150 -8.25 15.47 -1.33
CA PHE A 150 -9.39 15.27 -0.43
C PHE A 150 -10.08 16.59 -0.05
N ALA A 151 -9.32 17.65 0.25
CA ALA A 151 -9.88 18.96 0.57
C ALA A 151 -10.69 19.54 -0.60
N GLY A 152 -10.28 19.24 -1.83
CA GLY A 152 -10.95 19.69 -3.05
C GLY A 152 -12.11 18.82 -3.51
N TRP A 153 -12.36 17.65 -2.93
CA TRP A 153 -13.40 16.71 -3.40
C TRP A 153 -14.80 17.21 -3.04
N ARG A 154 -15.38 18.01 -3.93
CA ARG A 154 -16.70 18.65 -3.73
C ARG A 154 -17.84 17.71 -4.17
N ARG A 155 -19.05 17.99 -3.66
CA ARG A 155 -20.27 17.33 -4.14
C ARG A 155 -20.56 17.74 -5.59
N ALA A 156 -20.93 16.78 -6.43
CA ALA A 156 -21.42 17.07 -7.79
C ALA A 156 -22.76 17.81 -7.73
N GLY A 157 -23.09 18.50 -8.80
CA GLY A 157 -24.38 19.18 -8.97
C GLY A 157 -25.56 18.22 -8.95
N ALA A 158 -26.75 18.75 -8.71
CA ALA A 158 -27.98 17.98 -8.78
C ALA A 158 -28.40 17.78 -10.26
N VAL A 159 -28.76 16.55 -10.60
CA VAL A 159 -29.34 16.21 -11.93
C VAL A 159 -30.88 16.34 -11.86
N LYS A 160 -31.47 17.16 -12.72
CA LYS A 160 -32.91 17.34 -12.76
C LYS A 160 -33.61 16.02 -13.15
N GLY A 161 -34.45 15.51 -12.25
CA GLY A 161 -35.10 14.21 -12.39
C GLY A 161 -34.37 13.05 -11.68
N GLY A 162 -33.23 13.32 -11.05
CA GLY A 162 -32.40 12.35 -10.38
C GLY A 162 -31.34 11.72 -11.30
N LYS A 163 -30.19 11.34 -10.71
CA LYS A 163 -29.08 10.74 -11.47
C LYS A 163 -29.46 9.38 -12.07
N ASP A 164 -30.29 8.60 -11.37
CA ASP A 164 -30.67 7.26 -11.80
C ASP A 164 -31.60 7.23 -13.00
N ALA A 165 -32.30 8.36 -13.27
CA ALA A 165 -33.12 8.55 -14.48
C ALA A 165 -32.30 9.01 -15.69
N ASN A 166 -30.98 9.26 -15.52
CA ASN A 166 -30.09 9.72 -16.59
C ASN A 166 -28.85 8.79 -16.64
N GLN A 167 -28.76 8.00 -17.71
CA GLN A 167 -27.71 6.99 -17.87
C GLN A 167 -26.28 7.59 -17.84
N ALA A 168 -26.08 8.75 -18.48
CA ALA A 168 -24.79 9.41 -18.50
C ALA A 168 -24.39 9.92 -17.10
N ALA A 169 -25.33 10.50 -16.36
CA ALA A 169 -25.09 10.96 -14.98
C ALA A 169 -24.85 9.80 -14.03
N SER A 170 -25.59 8.70 -14.15
CA SER A 170 -25.38 7.49 -13.35
C SER A 170 -23.99 6.91 -13.59
N ALA A 171 -23.57 6.74 -14.85
CA ALA A 171 -22.25 6.23 -15.20
C ALA A 171 -21.12 7.16 -14.74
N ALA A 172 -21.26 8.47 -14.91
CA ALA A 172 -20.27 9.45 -14.43
C ALA A 172 -20.15 9.41 -12.90
N SER A 173 -21.29 9.35 -12.18
CA SER A 173 -21.30 9.22 -10.71
C SER A 173 -20.57 7.96 -10.24
N GLU A 174 -20.83 6.82 -10.88
CA GLU A 174 -20.20 5.55 -10.53
C GLU A 174 -18.67 5.59 -10.72
N LEU A 175 -18.21 6.12 -11.86
CA LEU A 175 -16.77 6.25 -12.13
C LEU A 175 -16.11 7.20 -11.14
N ARG A 176 -16.76 8.30 -10.78
CA ARG A 176 -16.25 9.24 -9.76
C ARG A 176 -16.18 8.60 -8.38
N ASP A 177 -17.17 7.81 -7.98
CA ASP A 177 -17.19 7.11 -6.71
C ASP A 177 -16.08 6.03 -6.63
N ARG A 178 -15.83 5.33 -7.76
CA ARG A 178 -14.71 4.38 -7.87
C ARG A 178 -13.37 5.08 -7.77
N ALA A 179 -13.18 6.21 -8.45
CA ALA A 179 -11.96 7.01 -8.33
C ALA A 179 -11.73 7.48 -6.90
N LYS A 180 -12.79 7.96 -6.22
CA LYS A 180 -12.72 8.35 -4.82
C LYS A 180 -12.28 7.21 -3.91
N LYS A 181 -12.85 6.01 -4.08
CA LYS A 181 -12.46 4.83 -3.31
C LYS A 181 -11.00 4.45 -3.51
N GLN A 182 -10.47 4.58 -4.73
CA GLN A 182 -9.04 4.36 -4.99
C GLN A 182 -8.17 5.37 -4.23
N MET A 183 -8.55 6.64 -4.22
CA MET A 183 -7.82 7.66 -3.45
C MET A 183 -7.94 7.45 -1.93
N GLU A 184 -9.13 7.09 -1.44
CA GLU A 184 -9.33 6.77 -0.01
C GLU A 184 -8.51 5.56 0.43
N SER A 185 -8.29 4.58 -0.43
CA SER A 185 -7.43 3.43 -0.10
C SER A 185 -5.98 3.85 0.11
N LEU A 186 -5.45 4.80 -0.67
CA LEU A 186 -4.10 5.34 -0.45
C LEU A 186 -3.94 5.96 0.95
N ARG A 187 -4.97 6.65 1.43
CA ARG A 187 -4.96 7.27 2.77
C ARG A 187 -5.15 6.27 3.90
N LYS A 188 -6.02 5.26 3.70
CA LYS A 188 -6.32 4.25 4.74
C LYS A 188 -5.22 3.22 4.91
N ASP A 189 -4.61 2.82 3.81
CA ASP A 189 -3.56 1.80 3.81
C ASP A 189 -2.22 2.36 4.32
N ALA A 190 -2.18 3.64 4.76
CA ALA A 190 -0.99 4.34 5.25
C ALA A 190 0.22 4.19 4.30
N LEU A 191 -0.05 4.08 2.99
CA LEU A 191 1.00 3.94 1.97
C LEU A 191 1.91 5.14 1.92
N LEU A 192 1.40 6.31 2.36
CA LEU A 192 2.16 7.55 2.50
C LEU A 192 1.96 8.07 3.91
N CYS A 193 2.95 7.89 4.77
CA CYS A 193 3.10 8.53 6.07
C CYS A 193 4.17 9.64 5.97
N THR A 194 4.31 10.47 6.99
CA THR A 194 5.40 11.47 7.01
C THR A 194 6.78 10.79 6.99
N ALA A 195 7.79 11.50 6.51
CA ALA A 195 9.16 10.99 6.49
C ALA A 195 9.65 10.60 7.90
N ASP A 196 9.25 11.37 8.93
CA ASP A 196 9.58 11.09 10.33
C ASP A 196 8.88 9.83 10.85
N GLU A 197 7.59 9.63 10.53
CA GLU A 197 6.85 8.41 10.88
C GLU A 197 7.46 7.20 10.20
N PHE A 198 7.78 7.30 8.90
CA PHE A 198 8.45 6.24 8.15
C PHE A 198 9.79 5.87 8.80
N ALA A 199 10.62 6.86 9.13
CA ALA A 199 11.91 6.62 9.79
C ALA A 199 11.74 6.01 11.20
N ALA A 200 10.72 6.42 11.95
CA ALA A 200 10.43 5.86 13.27
C ALA A 200 9.97 4.39 13.16
N ASP A 201 9.08 4.08 12.23
CA ASP A 201 8.59 2.71 12.02
C ASP A 201 9.70 1.79 11.52
N ARG A 202 10.55 2.27 10.61
CA ARG A 202 11.72 1.53 10.16
C ARG A 202 12.66 1.20 11.33
N ARG A 203 13.00 2.18 12.18
CA ARG A 203 13.86 1.93 13.35
C ARG A 203 13.28 0.89 14.32
N ARG A 204 11.95 0.85 14.47
CA ARG A 204 11.27 -0.17 15.28
C ARG A 204 11.26 -1.54 14.59
N ALA A 205 11.04 -1.58 13.29
CA ALA A 205 10.94 -2.82 12.53
C ALA A 205 12.30 -3.49 12.29
N ALA A 206 13.38 -2.73 12.11
CA ALA A 206 14.70 -3.24 11.76
C ALA A 206 15.22 -4.38 12.69
N PRO A 207 15.20 -4.27 14.02
CA PRO A 207 15.63 -5.36 14.90
C PRO A 207 14.71 -6.58 14.80
N LEU A 208 13.40 -6.37 14.63
CA LEU A 208 12.39 -7.44 14.52
C LEU A 208 12.59 -8.23 13.23
N VAL A 209 12.80 -7.54 12.10
CA VAL A 209 13.09 -8.17 10.80
C VAL A 209 14.42 -8.92 10.86
N ALA A 210 15.44 -8.35 11.47
CA ALA A 210 16.72 -9.03 11.65
C ALA A 210 16.59 -10.30 12.49
N ALA A 211 15.75 -10.30 13.53
CA ALA A 211 15.47 -11.48 14.35
C ALA A 211 14.71 -12.56 13.56
N LEU A 212 13.70 -12.18 12.78
CA LEU A 212 12.99 -13.09 11.88
C LEU A 212 13.94 -13.72 10.85
N VAL A 213 14.81 -12.93 10.23
CA VAL A 213 15.82 -13.42 9.27
C VAL A 213 16.77 -14.41 9.94
N ARG A 214 17.27 -14.13 11.14
CA ARG A 214 18.11 -15.08 11.92
C ARG A 214 17.39 -16.39 12.20
N ALA A 215 16.10 -16.33 12.55
CA ALA A 215 15.30 -17.53 12.80
C ALA A 215 15.01 -18.34 11.54
N THR A 216 15.10 -17.74 10.35
CA THR A 216 14.87 -18.42 9.06
C THR A 216 16.12 -19.03 8.46
N GLN A 217 17.33 -18.66 8.93
CA GLN A 217 18.63 -19.19 8.48
C GLN A 217 18.99 -20.51 9.14
#